data_5a0fd8a3b5c6d4badb9761514ff78e14
#
_entry.id   5a0fd8a3b5c6d4badb9761514ff78e14
#
_cell.length_a   1.000
_cell.length_b   1.000
_cell.length_c   1.000
_cell.angle_alpha   90.00
_cell.angle_beta   90.00
_cell.angle_gamma   90.00
#
_symmetry.space_group_name_H-M   'P 1'
#
loop_
_entity.id
_entity.type
_entity.pdbx_description
1 polymer ?
#
loop_
_entity_poly.entity_id
_entity_poly.type
_entity_poly.pdbx_seq_one_letter_code
_entity_poly.pdbx_strand_id
1 'polypeptide(L)'
;LVTIKETGIRETVYSYGEYMRRFIADTRAAGANPVLLSLTPRNAWTADGKRIVRKDDSFTPWIKAICKEQKVPFIDLEDITANKFERFGREKVNYMFYLDKIHTSEFGAQINAGSAAEGIASCKKLELKKSLKPLQTPVVNGLKRKKGKPVIFFTGDSTVKNADKEEDGMW
;
A
#
# COMPACT_ATOMS: atom_id res chain seq x y z
N LEU A 1 -10.75 17.79 19.29
CA LEU A 1 -9.94 18.95 18.90
C LEU A 1 -8.54 18.80 19.50
N VAL A 2 -7.52 18.90 18.68
CA VAL A 2 -6.11 18.91 19.08
C VAL A 2 -5.54 20.29 18.79
N THR A 3 -4.68 20.78 19.68
CA THR A 3 -3.94 22.04 19.43
C THR A 3 -2.59 21.68 18.83
N ILE A 4 -2.29 22.20 17.67
CA ILE A 4 -0.99 22.03 17.01
C ILE A 4 0.01 22.89 17.79
N LYS A 5 1.03 22.24 18.38
CA LYS A 5 1.98 22.91 19.28
C LYS A 5 2.74 24.06 18.62
N GLU A 6 3.10 23.88 17.35
CA GLU A 6 3.92 24.81 16.57
C GLU A 6 3.16 26.08 16.16
N THR A 7 1.86 25.99 16.00
CA THR A 7 1.04 27.11 15.48
C THR A 7 -0.03 27.59 16.45
N GLY A 8 -0.33 26.85 17.52
CA GLY A 8 -1.45 27.13 18.43
C GLY A 8 -2.84 26.93 17.80
N ILE A 9 -2.92 26.49 16.54
CA ILE A 9 -4.19 26.29 15.83
C ILE A 9 -4.89 25.06 16.39
N ARG A 10 -6.21 25.17 16.60
CA ARG A 10 -7.05 24.03 17.00
C ARG A 10 -7.59 23.33 15.76
N GLU A 11 -7.31 22.04 15.66
CA GLU A 11 -7.73 21.20 14.56
C GLU A 11 -8.60 20.03 15.04
N THR A 12 -9.57 19.64 14.22
CA THR A 12 -10.38 18.43 14.48
C THR A 12 -9.66 17.24 13.90
N VAL A 13 -9.20 16.34 14.78
CA VAL A 13 -8.66 15.03 14.38
C VAL A 13 -9.81 14.04 14.37
N TYR A 14 -9.98 13.36 13.26
CA TYR A 14 -11.02 12.36 13.06
C TYR A 14 -10.47 10.94 13.30
N SER A 15 -11.37 9.99 13.42
CA SER A 15 -10.99 8.58 13.45
C SER A 15 -10.41 8.17 12.09
N TYR A 16 -9.61 7.10 12.08
CA TYR A 16 -9.08 6.51 10.86
C TYR A 16 -10.17 6.24 9.81
N GLY A 17 -11.29 5.64 10.25
CA GLY A 17 -12.40 5.34 9.37
C GLY A 17 -13.03 6.58 8.74
N GLU A 18 -13.13 7.68 9.49
CA GLU A 18 -13.67 8.92 8.97
C GLU A 18 -12.72 9.55 7.92
N TYR A 19 -11.40 9.52 8.16
CA TYR A 19 -10.45 9.95 7.14
C TYR A 19 -10.55 9.11 5.87
N MET A 20 -10.71 7.80 5.97
CA MET A 20 -10.88 6.95 4.78
C MET A 20 -12.15 7.28 4.01
N ARG A 21 -13.27 7.56 4.69
CA ARG A 21 -14.51 8.00 4.02
C ARG A 21 -14.33 9.33 3.29
N ARG A 22 -13.60 10.26 3.90
CA ARG A 22 -13.28 11.56 3.28
C ARG A 22 -12.41 11.37 2.04
N PHE A 23 -11.34 10.59 2.11
CA PHE A 23 -10.52 10.28 0.93
C PHE A 23 -11.34 9.66 -0.19
N ILE A 24 -12.28 8.76 0.12
CA ILE A 24 -13.19 8.19 -0.88
C ILE A 24 -14.08 9.27 -1.49
N ALA A 25 -14.66 10.15 -0.66
CA ALA A 25 -15.53 11.21 -1.11
C ALA A 25 -14.78 12.21 -2.01
N ASP A 26 -13.61 12.67 -1.57
CA ASP A 26 -12.78 13.63 -2.30
C ASP A 26 -12.29 13.06 -3.63
N THR A 27 -11.89 11.77 -3.64
CA THR A 27 -11.50 11.06 -4.86
C THR A 27 -12.64 11.03 -5.88
N ARG A 28 -13.86 10.74 -5.42
CA ARG A 28 -15.05 10.75 -6.27
C ARG A 28 -15.42 12.16 -6.75
N ALA A 29 -15.33 13.15 -5.87
CA ALA A 29 -15.57 14.54 -6.24
C ALA A 29 -14.59 15.04 -7.30
N ALA A 30 -13.36 14.53 -7.30
CA ALA A 30 -12.38 14.79 -8.34
C ALA A 30 -12.60 13.98 -9.63
N GLY A 31 -13.70 13.21 -9.75
CA GLY A 31 -14.01 12.40 -10.92
C GLY A 31 -13.17 11.13 -11.06
N ALA A 32 -12.48 10.71 -9.98
CA ALA A 32 -11.66 9.50 -9.98
C ALA A 32 -12.38 8.33 -9.26
N ASN A 33 -11.91 7.10 -9.52
CA ASN A 33 -12.43 5.89 -8.91
C ASN A 33 -11.51 5.44 -7.79
N PRO A 34 -11.93 5.48 -6.51
CA PRO A 34 -11.12 5.04 -5.39
C PRO A 34 -10.98 3.52 -5.37
N VAL A 35 -9.79 3.06 -5.02
CA VAL A 35 -9.47 1.66 -4.73
C VAL A 35 -8.65 1.65 -3.46
N LEU A 36 -9.04 0.87 -2.46
CA LEU A 36 -8.30 0.78 -1.22
C LEU A 36 -7.55 -0.54 -1.13
N LEU A 37 -6.34 -0.46 -0.61
CA LEU A 37 -5.48 -1.61 -0.37
C LEU A 37 -5.26 -1.75 1.15
N SER A 38 -5.10 -2.99 1.63
CA SER A 38 -4.53 -3.19 2.96
C SER A 38 -3.06 -2.78 2.99
N LEU A 39 -2.50 -2.67 4.19
CA LEU A 39 -1.08 -2.39 4.39
C LEU A 39 -0.23 -3.54 3.81
N THR A 40 1.04 -3.26 3.56
CA THR A 40 2.02 -4.32 3.28
C THR A 40 2.37 -5.06 4.58
N PRO A 41 2.63 -6.38 4.53
CA PRO A 41 2.99 -7.13 5.72
C PRO A 41 4.38 -6.74 6.22
N ARG A 42 4.56 -6.79 7.53
CA ARG A 42 5.88 -6.66 8.15
C ARG A 42 6.65 -7.97 8.04
N ASN A 43 7.98 -7.91 8.13
CA ASN A 43 8.83 -9.09 8.30
C ASN A 43 8.71 -9.64 9.75
N ALA A 44 7.53 -10.09 10.10
CA ALA A 44 7.22 -10.65 11.40
C ALA A 44 6.64 -12.06 11.22
N TRP A 45 7.28 -13.04 11.85
CA TRP A 45 6.95 -14.45 11.68
C TRP A 45 6.32 -15.03 12.94
N THR A 46 5.46 -16.02 12.76
CA THR A 46 4.97 -16.86 13.84
C THR A 46 6.14 -17.56 14.56
N ALA A 47 5.93 -18.03 15.77
CA ALA A 47 6.98 -18.64 16.60
C ALA A 47 7.65 -19.86 15.90
N ASP A 48 6.88 -20.59 15.11
CA ASP A 48 7.38 -21.71 14.31
C ASP A 48 8.12 -21.30 13.02
N GLY A 49 8.17 -19.99 12.72
CA GLY A 49 8.82 -19.41 11.56
C GLY A 49 8.19 -19.74 10.21
N LYS A 50 6.96 -20.29 10.19
CA LYS A 50 6.35 -20.77 8.94
C LYS A 50 5.42 -19.76 8.29
N ARG A 51 4.83 -18.86 9.07
CA ARG A 51 3.85 -17.91 8.57
C ARG A 51 4.20 -16.48 8.96
N ILE A 52 3.82 -15.54 8.11
CA ILE A 52 3.84 -14.12 8.43
C ILE A 52 2.68 -13.81 9.39
N VAL A 53 3.00 -13.07 10.44
CA VAL A 53 1.98 -12.59 11.39
C VAL A 53 1.10 -11.56 10.70
N ARG A 54 -0.16 -11.92 10.53
CA ARG A 54 -1.23 -11.00 10.15
C ARG A 54 -1.95 -10.59 11.41
N LYS A 55 -1.93 -9.31 11.72
CA LYS A 55 -2.52 -8.83 12.97
C LYS A 55 -3.99 -8.49 12.79
N ASP A 56 -4.85 -9.07 13.60
CA ASP A 56 -6.28 -8.75 13.62
C ASP A 56 -6.57 -7.33 14.12
N ASP A 57 -5.62 -6.73 14.86
CA ASP A 57 -5.65 -5.33 15.33
C ASP A 57 -5.12 -4.33 14.29
N SER A 58 -4.80 -4.81 13.10
CA SER A 58 -4.38 -3.96 11.97
C SER A 58 -5.54 -3.13 11.42
N PHE A 59 -5.22 -2.12 10.62
CA PHE A 59 -6.23 -1.31 9.94
C PHE A 59 -7.00 -2.10 8.86
N THR A 60 -6.54 -3.28 8.46
CA THR A 60 -7.12 -4.10 7.40
C THR A 60 -8.61 -4.42 7.60
N PRO A 61 -9.08 -4.88 8.80
CA PRO A 61 -10.51 -5.11 9.03
C PRO A 61 -11.36 -3.84 8.86
N TRP A 62 -10.84 -2.70 9.29
CA TRP A 62 -11.55 -1.42 9.17
C TRP A 62 -11.64 -0.97 7.72
N ILE A 63 -10.56 -1.09 6.95
CA ILE A 63 -10.56 -0.80 5.51
C ILE A 63 -11.57 -1.70 4.79
N LYS A 64 -11.59 -2.99 5.08
CA LYS A 64 -12.56 -3.95 4.50
C LYS A 64 -14.01 -3.53 4.78
N ALA A 65 -14.31 -3.15 6.02
CA ALA A 65 -15.64 -2.69 6.42
C ALA A 65 -16.07 -1.43 5.66
N ILE A 66 -15.16 -0.44 5.57
CA ILE A 66 -15.41 0.81 4.85
C ILE A 66 -15.59 0.56 3.35
N CYS A 67 -14.76 -0.28 2.75
CA CYS A 67 -14.91 -0.64 1.34
C CYS A 67 -16.25 -1.30 1.03
N LYS A 68 -16.73 -2.15 1.94
CA LYS A 68 -18.07 -2.76 1.83
C LYS A 68 -19.17 -1.70 1.95
N GLU A 69 -19.10 -0.85 2.96
CA GLU A 69 -20.04 0.25 3.22
C GLU A 69 -20.10 1.20 2.02
N GLN A 70 -18.96 1.66 1.57
CA GLN A 70 -18.81 2.67 0.51
C GLN A 70 -18.86 2.09 -0.90
N LYS A 71 -19.01 0.76 -1.06
CA LYS A 71 -18.98 0.04 -2.34
C LYS A 71 -17.73 0.33 -3.18
N VAL A 72 -16.58 0.44 -2.50
CA VAL A 72 -15.26 0.66 -3.09
C VAL A 72 -14.55 -0.68 -3.27
N PRO A 73 -13.83 -0.90 -4.38
CA PRO A 73 -12.97 -2.07 -4.52
C PRO A 73 -11.91 -2.14 -3.43
N PHE A 74 -11.68 -3.34 -2.90
CA PHE A 74 -10.64 -3.62 -1.91
C PHE A 74 -9.65 -4.66 -2.48
N ILE A 75 -8.37 -4.43 -2.24
CA ILE A 75 -7.28 -5.35 -2.56
C ILE A 75 -6.57 -5.72 -1.25
N ASP A 76 -6.55 -7.00 -0.91
CA ASP A 76 -5.84 -7.51 0.28
C ASP A 76 -4.36 -7.69 -0.03
N LEU A 77 -3.64 -6.56 -0.09
CA LEU A 77 -2.22 -6.53 -0.39
C LEU A 77 -1.40 -7.25 0.67
N GLU A 78 -1.81 -7.15 1.95
CA GLU A 78 -1.18 -7.84 3.06
C GLU A 78 -1.18 -9.35 2.85
N ASP A 79 -2.35 -9.93 2.54
CA ASP A 79 -2.46 -11.37 2.36
C ASP A 79 -1.72 -11.87 1.11
N ILE A 80 -1.86 -11.16 -0.03
CA ILE A 80 -1.17 -11.51 -1.26
C ILE A 80 0.35 -11.52 -1.05
N THR A 81 0.88 -10.49 -0.41
CA THR A 81 2.33 -10.36 -0.19
C THR A 81 2.83 -11.34 0.87
N ALA A 82 2.09 -11.49 1.98
CA ALA A 82 2.45 -12.43 3.04
C ALA A 82 2.53 -13.87 2.53
N ASN A 83 1.59 -14.29 1.67
CA ASN A 83 1.64 -15.62 1.03
C ASN A 83 2.90 -15.80 0.16
N LYS A 84 3.38 -14.75 -0.49
CA LYS A 84 4.65 -14.80 -1.24
C LYS A 84 5.83 -14.92 -0.28
N PHE A 85 5.87 -14.13 0.78
CA PHE A 85 6.91 -14.21 1.78
C PHE A 85 7.01 -15.60 2.42
N GLU A 86 5.88 -16.22 2.75
CA GLU A 86 5.83 -17.57 3.28
C GLU A 86 6.43 -18.61 2.33
N ARG A 87 6.21 -18.47 1.01
CA ARG A 87 6.82 -19.32 -0.03
C ARG A 87 8.32 -19.09 -0.18
N PHE A 88 8.78 -17.86 -0.05
CA PHE A 88 10.21 -17.54 -0.09
C PHE A 88 10.97 -18.05 1.13
N GLY A 89 10.30 -18.10 2.29
CA GLY A 89 10.88 -18.47 3.56
C GLY A 89 11.62 -17.30 4.24
N ARG A 90 11.75 -17.41 5.57
CA ARG A 90 12.23 -16.35 6.44
C ARG A 90 13.62 -15.79 6.03
N GLU A 91 14.55 -16.66 5.67
CA GLU A 91 15.91 -16.23 5.32
C GLU A 91 15.92 -15.30 4.12
N LYS A 92 15.22 -15.67 3.04
CA LYS A 92 15.16 -14.84 1.83
C LYS A 92 14.40 -13.55 2.07
N VAL A 93 13.33 -13.58 2.88
CA VAL A 93 12.55 -12.39 3.20
C VAL A 93 13.35 -11.38 4.02
N ASN A 94 14.31 -11.81 4.83
CA ASN A 94 15.19 -10.88 5.55
C ASN A 94 15.94 -9.93 4.59
N TYR A 95 16.32 -10.38 3.41
CA TYR A 95 16.98 -9.55 2.39
C TYR A 95 16.00 -8.61 1.64
N MET A 96 14.69 -8.77 1.86
CA MET A 96 13.66 -7.89 1.29
C MET A 96 13.40 -6.68 2.16
N PHE A 97 14.07 -6.58 3.32
CA PHE A 97 13.96 -5.47 4.25
C PHE A 97 15.35 -4.91 4.51
N TYR A 98 15.45 -3.59 4.62
CA TYR A 98 16.75 -2.91 4.67
C TYR A 98 17.36 -2.90 6.08
N LEU A 99 16.79 -2.15 7.00
CA LEU A 99 17.31 -1.99 8.37
C LEU A 99 16.33 -2.45 9.45
N ASP A 100 15.09 -2.63 9.11
CA ASP A 100 14.02 -2.95 10.05
C ASP A 100 13.06 -4.01 9.48
N LYS A 101 11.91 -4.15 10.11
CA LYS A 101 10.89 -5.12 9.68
C LYS A 101 9.76 -4.49 8.86
N ILE A 102 9.87 -3.23 8.48
CA ILE A 102 8.80 -2.44 7.87
C ILE A 102 9.23 -1.92 6.50
N HIS A 103 10.40 -1.26 6.44
CA HIS A 103 10.88 -0.61 5.23
C HIS A 103 11.60 -1.61 4.33
N THR A 104 11.12 -1.74 3.11
CA THR A 104 11.60 -2.75 2.18
C THR A 104 12.82 -2.26 1.40
N SER A 105 13.72 -3.21 1.07
CA SER A 105 14.72 -3.01 0.04
C SER A 105 14.06 -2.89 -1.35
N GLU A 106 14.83 -2.53 -2.38
CA GLU A 106 14.36 -2.52 -3.77
C GLU A 106 13.68 -3.86 -4.15
N PHE A 107 14.29 -4.96 -3.79
CA PHE A 107 13.72 -6.29 -4.07
C PHE A 107 12.39 -6.50 -3.34
N GLY A 108 12.29 -6.12 -2.08
CA GLY A 108 11.03 -6.16 -1.33
C GLY A 108 9.96 -5.26 -1.93
N ALA A 109 10.34 -4.06 -2.38
CA ALA A 109 9.44 -3.14 -3.07
C ALA A 109 8.91 -3.73 -4.40
N GLN A 110 9.75 -4.42 -5.17
CA GLN A 110 9.32 -5.12 -6.38
C GLN A 110 8.31 -6.24 -6.07
N ILE A 111 8.48 -6.98 -4.97
CA ILE A 111 7.49 -7.99 -4.54
C ILE A 111 6.16 -7.31 -4.16
N ASN A 112 6.20 -6.19 -3.42
CA ASN A 112 5.00 -5.44 -3.07
C ASN A 112 4.28 -4.91 -4.33
N ALA A 113 5.01 -4.32 -5.27
CA ALA A 113 4.47 -3.84 -6.53
C ALA A 113 3.84 -4.97 -7.35
N GLY A 114 4.51 -6.12 -7.44
CA GLY A 114 3.96 -7.31 -8.09
C GLY A 114 2.70 -7.84 -7.41
N SER A 115 2.62 -7.74 -6.09
CA SER A 115 1.44 -8.14 -5.33
C SER A 115 0.27 -7.17 -5.57
N ALA A 116 0.54 -5.87 -5.63
CA ALA A 116 -0.47 -4.88 -5.98
C ALA A 116 -1.01 -5.10 -7.41
N ALA A 117 -0.13 -5.35 -8.38
CA ALA A 117 -0.51 -5.66 -9.76
C ALA A 117 -1.37 -6.94 -9.83
N GLU A 118 -1.03 -7.99 -9.10
CA GLU A 118 -1.82 -9.22 -8.99
C GLU A 118 -3.20 -8.95 -8.40
N GLY A 119 -3.27 -8.15 -7.33
CA GLY A 119 -4.53 -7.74 -6.74
C GLY A 119 -5.42 -6.96 -7.70
N ILE A 120 -4.85 -6.02 -8.47
CA ILE A 120 -5.55 -5.28 -9.51
C ILE A 120 -6.06 -6.23 -10.61
N ALA A 121 -5.20 -7.16 -11.07
CA ALA A 121 -5.58 -8.12 -12.10
C ALA A 121 -6.73 -9.04 -11.66
N SER A 122 -6.75 -9.43 -10.40
CA SER A 122 -7.75 -10.31 -9.81
C SER A 122 -9.07 -9.60 -9.48
N CYS A 123 -9.06 -8.28 -9.34
CA CYS A 123 -10.24 -7.51 -8.99
C CYS A 123 -11.15 -7.29 -10.20
N LYS A 124 -12.26 -8.06 -10.25
CA LYS A 124 -13.22 -8.01 -11.37
C LYS A 124 -13.86 -6.64 -11.60
N LYS A 125 -13.91 -5.80 -10.56
CA LYS A 125 -14.52 -4.46 -10.61
C LYS A 125 -13.59 -3.39 -11.19
N LEU A 126 -12.32 -3.73 -11.46
CA LEU A 126 -11.33 -2.79 -11.97
C LEU A 126 -11.04 -3.03 -13.45
N GLU A 127 -11.24 -2.00 -14.26
CA GLU A 127 -10.79 -2.03 -15.65
C GLU A 127 -9.29 -1.83 -15.81
N LEU A 128 -8.60 -1.39 -14.75
CA LEU A 128 -7.16 -1.14 -14.71
C LEU A 128 -6.30 -2.34 -15.13
N LYS A 129 -6.82 -3.57 -15.00
CA LYS A 129 -6.13 -4.79 -15.46
C LYS A 129 -5.70 -4.73 -16.92
N LYS A 130 -6.44 -4.00 -17.76
CA LYS A 130 -6.11 -3.80 -19.17
C LYS A 130 -4.87 -2.93 -19.39
N SER A 131 -4.50 -2.15 -18.37
CA SER A 131 -3.35 -1.24 -18.39
C SER A 131 -2.12 -1.81 -17.68
N LEU A 132 -2.25 -2.97 -17.04
CA LEU A 132 -1.12 -3.64 -16.41
C LEU A 132 -0.13 -4.08 -17.48
N LYS A 133 1.14 -3.77 -17.25
CA LYS A 133 2.26 -4.26 -18.06
C LYS A 133 3.09 -5.22 -17.20
N PRO A 134 3.85 -6.14 -17.83
CA PRO A 134 4.87 -6.89 -17.10
C PRO A 134 5.76 -5.91 -16.32
N LEU A 135 6.12 -6.26 -15.09
CA LEU A 135 7.08 -5.51 -14.29
C LEU A 135 8.36 -5.34 -15.11
N GLN A 136 8.59 -4.13 -15.56
CA GLN A 136 9.88 -3.75 -16.13
C GLN A 136 10.69 -3.13 -14.99
N THR A 137 11.98 -3.36 -14.99
CA THR A 137 12.91 -2.67 -14.08
C THR A 137 12.60 -1.18 -14.10
N PRO A 138 12.37 -0.55 -12.95
CA PRO A 138 11.91 0.83 -12.91
C PRO A 138 12.96 1.74 -13.55
N VAL A 139 12.60 2.37 -14.65
CA VAL A 139 13.33 3.55 -15.12
C VAL A 139 12.78 4.73 -14.33
N VAL A 140 13.44 5.06 -13.25
CA VAL A 140 13.10 6.21 -12.41
C VAL A 140 13.54 7.50 -13.12
N ASN A 141 12.80 7.91 -14.13
CA ASN A 141 12.93 9.25 -14.69
C ASN A 141 11.53 9.80 -14.89
N GLY A 142 11.16 10.73 -14.03
CA GLY A 142 10.03 11.64 -14.07
C GLY A 142 8.83 11.18 -14.91
N LEU A 143 7.84 10.55 -14.28
CA LEU A 143 6.60 10.16 -14.95
C LEU A 143 5.89 11.39 -15.50
N LYS A 144 6.11 11.68 -16.79
CA LYS A 144 5.31 12.68 -17.51
C LYS A 144 3.92 12.08 -17.79
N ARG A 145 2.88 12.74 -17.29
CA ARG A 145 1.49 12.36 -17.58
C ARG A 145 1.28 12.36 -19.10
N LYS A 146 0.93 11.20 -19.65
CA LYS A 146 0.51 11.10 -21.07
C LYS A 146 -1.00 11.32 -21.15
N LYS A 147 -1.43 12.31 -21.96
CA LYS A 147 -2.84 12.59 -22.21
C LYS A 147 -3.56 11.31 -22.68
N GLY A 148 -4.72 10.99 -22.08
CA GLY A 148 -5.53 9.83 -22.46
C GLY A 148 -5.06 8.48 -21.90
N LYS A 149 -4.07 8.46 -21.01
CA LYS A 149 -3.67 7.25 -20.29
C LYS A 149 -4.19 7.30 -18.84
N PRO A 150 -4.64 6.16 -18.28
CA PRO A 150 -4.97 6.10 -16.87
C PRO A 150 -3.75 6.44 -16.02
N VAL A 151 -3.96 7.16 -14.94
CA VAL A 151 -2.92 7.51 -13.97
C VAL A 151 -3.29 6.87 -12.65
N ILE A 152 -2.33 6.14 -12.05
CA ILE A 152 -2.44 5.57 -10.72
C ILE A 152 -1.61 6.44 -9.79
N PHE A 153 -2.24 6.95 -8.75
CA PHE A 153 -1.55 7.65 -7.68
C PHE A 153 -1.47 6.73 -6.47
N PHE A 154 -0.26 6.56 -5.95
CA PHE A 154 -0.04 5.92 -4.67
C PHE A 154 0.14 7.00 -3.61
N THR A 155 -0.66 6.94 -2.57
CA THR A 155 -0.53 7.79 -1.41
C THR A 155 -0.30 6.91 -0.18
N GLY A 156 0.58 7.32 0.69
CA GLY A 156 0.91 6.60 1.90
C GLY A 156 1.92 7.38 2.74
N ASP A 157 2.50 6.70 3.69
CA ASP A 157 3.54 7.21 4.57
C ASP A 157 4.96 6.90 4.04
N SER A 158 5.90 6.70 4.94
CA SER A 158 7.30 6.36 4.62
C SER A 158 7.45 5.08 3.77
N THR A 159 6.46 4.19 3.77
CA THR A 159 6.53 2.93 3.01
C THR A 159 6.35 3.10 1.51
N VAL A 160 5.85 4.25 1.06
CA VAL A 160 5.70 4.59 -0.38
C VAL A 160 6.54 5.80 -0.78
N LYS A 161 7.26 6.41 0.16
CA LYS A 161 8.17 7.51 -0.10
C LYS A 161 9.48 6.98 -0.68
N ASN A 162 9.94 7.55 -1.78
CA ASN A 162 11.31 7.35 -2.23
C ASN A 162 12.26 8.12 -1.31
N ALA A 163 13.36 7.50 -0.94
CA ALA A 163 14.48 8.20 -0.31
C ALA A 163 15.18 9.12 -1.32
N ASP A 164 15.72 10.22 -0.83
CA ASP A 164 16.53 11.13 -1.65
C ASP A 164 17.83 10.45 -2.09
N LYS A 165 18.26 9.42 -1.34
CA LYS A 165 19.45 8.62 -1.60
C LYS A 165 19.11 7.14 -1.44
N GLU A 166 19.69 6.33 -2.32
CA GLU A 166 19.54 4.87 -2.30
C GLU A 166 20.02 4.25 -0.97
N GLU A 167 21.00 4.86 -0.35
CA GLU A 167 21.59 4.47 0.93
C GLU A 167 20.59 4.53 2.09
N ASP A 168 19.54 5.33 1.98
CA ASP A 168 18.51 5.48 3.03
C ASP A 168 17.51 4.31 3.04
N GLY A 169 17.57 3.41 2.05
CA GLY A 169 16.80 2.17 2.01
C GLY A 169 15.28 2.33 1.92
N MET A 170 14.79 3.51 1.58
CA MET A 170 13.36 3.77 1.40
C MET A 170 13.06 3.93 -0.09
N TRP A 171 12.38 2.97 -0.66
CA TRP A 171 11.96 2.90 -2.06
C TRP A 171 10.45 3.04 -2.21
#